data_b8c35d379d70fd99f5c91a2f456c55ac
#
_entry.id   b8c35d379d70fd99f5c91a2f456c55ac
#
_cell.length_a   1.000
_cell.length_b   1.000
_cell.length_c   1.000
_cell.angle_alpha   90.00
_cell.angle_beta   90.00
_cell.angle_gamma   90.00
#
_symmetry.space_group_name_H-M   'P 1'
#
loop_
_entity.id
_entity.type
_entity.pdbx_description
1 polymer ?
#
loop_
_entity_poly.entity_id
_entity_poly.type
_entity_poly.pdbx_seq_one_letter_code
_entity_poly.pdbx_strand_id
1 'polypeptide(L)'
;MEKVIVRDLAKKFMWTIVTGDSNSLNRPLTLADTNRPGLELAGYFPDTQTKRLVVLGDKEIGYIEEQMDEISQRRSFEFLTGDNTPCIVIAHGHECPPVLKEIAKRKNFPVFKTEHQTSHAIVSITNYLDECLAESVVIHGELVRVFGVGVLITGKSGMGKSEIALELIKRGHQLVGDDRIDCYKIHDDLVGRTTPMLEGFMELRGVEEGRIDRKRLELSIYRMFKIVRKFNELRK
;
A
#
# COMPACT_ATOMS: atom_id res chain seq x y z
N MET A 1 1.24 11.94 6.96
CA MET A 1 0.94 10.80 6.08
C MET A 1 0.14 11.30 4.89
N GLU A 2 0.59 11.07 3.68
CA GLU A 2 -0.26 11.26 2.50
C GLU A 2 -1.42 10.28 2.59
N LYS A 3 -2.64 10.81 2.38
CA LYS A 3 -3.84 9.97 2.38
C LYS A 3 -3.85 9.18 1.09
N VAL A 4 -3.83 7.85 1.17
CA VAL A 4 -4.04 6.97 0.02
C VAL A 4 -5.50 7.11 -0.42
N ILE A 5 -5.71 7.39 -1.70
CA ILE A 5 -7.04 7.55 -2.28
C ILE A 5 -7.28 6.53 -3.40
N VAL A 6 -8.54 6.31 -3.73
CA VAL A 6 -8.96 5.35 -4.77
C VAL A 6 -8.26 5.59 -6.12
N ARG A 7 -8.01 6.86 -6.47
CA ARG A 7 -7.27 7.23 -7.69
C ARG A 7 -5.87 6.62 -7.75
N ASP A 8 -5.18 6.53 -6.61
CA ASP A 8 -3.80 6.02 -6.56
C ASP A 8 -3.76 4.53 -6.89
N LEU A 9 -4.73 3.75 -6.35
CA LEU A 9 -4.89 2.35 -6.70
C LEU A 9 -5.24 2.17 -8.17
N ALA A 10 -6.23 2.93 -8.66
CA ALA A 10 -6.66 2.82 -10.05
C ALA A 10 -5.52 3.07 -11.03
N LYS A 11 -4.65 4.06 -10.73
CA LYS A 11 -3.43 4.35 -11.51
C LYS A 11 -2.39 3.25 -11.35
N LYS A 12 -2.12 2.81 -10.10
CA LYS A 12 -1.10 1.79 -9.80
C LYS A 12 -1.37 0.48 -10.51
N PHE A 13 -2.64 0.05 -10.52
CA PHE A 13 -3.06 -1.23 -11.10
C PHE A 13 -3.66 -1.10 -12.50
N MET A 14 -3.64 0.10 -13.09
CA MET A 14 -4.17 0.38 -14.44
C MET A 14 -5.62 -0.10 -14.62
N TRP A 15 -6.46 0.11 -13.60
CA TRP A 15 -7.86 -0.32 -13.66
C TRP A 15 -8.67 0.49 -14.65
N THR A 16 -9.59 -0.17 -15.33
CA THR A 16 -10.57 0.49 -16.20
C THR A 16 -11.72 1.04 -15.38
N ILE A 17 -12.00 2.34 -15.51
CA ILE A 17 -13.11 3.02 -14.82
C ILE A 17 -14.42 2.65 -15.50
N VAL A 18 -15.40 2.15 -14.73
CA VAL A 18 -16.77 1.86 -15.19
C VAL A 18 -17.71 3.01 -14.83
N THR A 19 -17.62 3.50 -13.59
CA THR A 19 -18.40 4.62 -13.06
C THR A 19 -17.55 5.45 -12.11
N GLY A 20 -18.03 6.66 -11.79
CA GLY A 20 -17.34 7.61 -10.93
C GLY A 20 -16.58 8.69 -11.72
N ASP A 21 -16.48 9.86 -11.12
CA ASP A 21 -15.77 11.03 -11.66
C ASP A 21 -14.51 11.33 -10.83
N SER A 22 -13.84 12.43 -11.18
CA SER A 22 -12.63 12.88 -10.48
C SER A 22 -12.83 13.14 -8.98
N ASN A 23 -14.05 13.49 -8.55
CA ASN A 23 -14.35 13.74 -7.14
C ASN A 23 -14.51 12.42 -6.38
N SER A 24 -15.25 11.47 -6.93
CA SER A 24 -15.46 10.15 -6.31
C SER A 24 -14.15 9.35 -6.18
N LEU A 25 -13.19 9.56 -7.08
CA LEU A 25 -11.86 8.97 -7.01
C LEU A 25 -10.98 9.50 -5.87
N ASN A 26 -11.37 10.58 -5.20
CA ASN A 26 -10.67 11.11 -4.02
C ASN A 26 -11.10 10.43 -2.70
N ARG A 27 -11.97 9.42 -2.74
CA ARG A 27 -12.38 8.66 -1.54
C ARG A 27 -11.16 8.03 -0.88
N PRO A 28 -11.01 8.19 0.46
CA PRO A 28 -9.83 7.71 1.18
C PRO A 28 -9.88 6.19 1.38
N LEU A 29 -8.70 5.59 1.34
CA LEU A 29 -8.46 4.20 1.75
C LEU A 29 -7.78 4.24 3.10
N THR A 30 -8.39 3.63 4.11
CA THR A 30 -7.94 3.69 5.50
C THR A 30 -7.62 2.33 6.10
N LEU A 31 -7.93 1.26 5.38
CA LEU A 31 -7.69 -0.12 5.80
C LEU A 31 -6.99 -0.88 4.68
N ALA A 32 -5.97 -1.63 5.04
CA ALA A 32 -5.26 -2.52 4.12
C ALA A 32 -5.97 -3.88 4.05
N ASP A 33 -7.26 -3.84 3.72
CA ASP A 33 -8.09 -5.04 3.66
C ASP A 33 -9.16 -4.89 2.57
N THR A 34 -9.64 -6.02 2.08
CA THR A 34 -10.68 -6.12 1.06
C THR A 34 -11.89 -6.88 1.58
N ASN A 35 -13.07 -6.62 1.04
CA ASN A 35 -14.29 -7.37 1.31
C ASN A 35 -14.76 -8.13 0.07
N ARG A 36 -15.04 -9.41 0.24
CA ARG A 36 -15.80 -10.23 -0.70
C ARG A 36 -17.23 -10.34 -0.17
N PRO A 37 -18.20 -9.66 -0.79
CA PRO A 37 -19.50 -9.39 -0.16
C PRO A 37 -20.49 -10.56 -0.29
N GLY A 38 -20.05 -11.80 -0.07
CA GLY A 38 -20.89 -12.97 -0.22
C GLY A 38 -22.12 -12.97 0.72
N LEU A 39 -21.95 -12.52 1.95
CA LEU A 39 -23.05 -12.41 2.91
C LEU A 39 -24.02 -11.27 2.58
N GLU A 40 -23.48 -10.14 2.16
CA GLU A 40 -24.26 -8.98 1.75
C GLU A 40 -25.09 -9.28 0.49
N LEU A 41 -24.52 -10.04 -0.45
CA LEU A 41 -25.25 -10.52 -1.63
C LEU A 41 -26.34 -11.54 -1.25
N ALA A 42 -26.10 -12.35 -0.23
CA ALA A 42 -27.09 -13.28 0.32
C ALA A 42 -28.17 -12.61 1.22
N GLY A 43 -28.13 -11.29 1.36
CA GLY A 43 -29.14 -10.51 2.08
C GLY A 43 -28.86 -10.25 3.55
N TYR A 44 -27.66 -10.57 4.04
CA TYR A 44 -27.23 -10.20 5.39
C TYR A 44 -26.50 -8.86 5.38
N PHE A 45 -27.06 -7.87 6.06
CA PHE A 45 -26.50 -6.52 6.13
C PHE A 45 -26.12 -6.22 7.59
N PRO A 46 -24.81 -6.11 7.91
CA PRO A 46 -24.37 -5.72 9.24
C PRO A 46 -24.71 -4.23 9.50
N ASP A 47 -24.91 -3.87 10.77
CA ASP A 47 -25.25 -2.50 11.18
C ASP A 47 -24.17 -1.47 10.79
N THR A 48 -22.92 -1.92 10.70
CA THR A 48 -21.78 -1.07 10.32
C THR A 48 -21.19 -1.51 8.99
N GLN A 49 -21.20 -0.61 8.02
CA GLN A 49 -20.45 -0.81 6.77
C GLN A 49 -18.96 -0.84 7.06
N THR A 50 -18.27 -1.81 6.48
CA THR A 50 -16.81 -1.88 6.57
C THR A 50 -16.19 -0.85 5.62
N LYS A 51 -15.15 -0.14 6.09
CA LYS A 51 -14.37 0.79 5.25
C LYS A 51 -13.42 0.05 4.30
N ARG A 52 -13.80 -1.16 3.88
CA ARG A 52 -13.02 -2.03 3.01
C ARG A 52 -13.39 -1.80 1.55
N LEU A 53 -12.39 -1.90 0.69
CA LEU A 53 -12.59 -2.00 -0.75
C LEU A 53 -13.30 -3.33 -1.07
N VAL A 54 -14.34 -3.28 -1.89
CA VAL A 54 -15.11 -4.47 -2.29
C VAL A 54 -14.54 -5.06 -3.57
N VAL A 55 -14.35 -6.38 -3.60
CA VAL A 55 -13.94 -7.12 -4.79
C VAL A 55 -15.03 -8.13 -5.18
N LEU A 56 -15.52 -8.00 -6.42
CA LEU A 56 -16.44 -8.97 -7.05
C LEU A 56 -15.63 -9.84 -8.01
N GLY A 57 -15.61 -11.12 -7.76
CA GLY A 57 -14.95 -12.12 -8.61
C GLY A 57 -15.96 -13.12 -9.19
N ASP A 58 -15.44 -14.21 -9.76
CA ASP A 58 -16.25 -15.23 -10.45
C ASP A 58 -17.44 -15.72 -9.62
N LYS A 59 -17.22 -15.98 -8.32
CA LYS A 59 -18.28 -16.51 -7.45
C LYS A 59 -19.37 -15.48 -7.16
N GLU A 60 -18.97 -14.23 -6.91
CA GLU A 60 -19.92 -13.14 -6.65
C GLU A 60 -20.72 -12.82 -7.91
N ILE A 61 -20.06 -12.72 -9.05
CA ILE A 61 -20.73 -12.43 -10.34
C ILE A 61 -21.67 -13.58 -10.71
N GLY A 62 -21.21 -14.84 -10.64
CA GLY A 62 -22.08 -16.00 -10.90
C GLY A 62 -23.31 -16.03 -9.98
N TYR A 63 -23.12 -15.75 -8.68
CA TYR A 63 -24.26 -15.68 -7.74
C TYR A 63 -25.24 -14.55 -8.08
N ILE A 64 -24.74 -13.37 -8.47
CA ILE A 64 -25.56 -12.23 -8.88
C ILE A 64 -26.40 -12.58 -10.12
N GLU A 65 -25.80 -13.22 -11.12
CA GLU A 65 -26.44 -13.53 -12.40
C GLU A 65 -27.41 -14.70 -12.30
N GLU A 66 -27.10 -15.72 -11.50
CA GLU A 66 -27.85 -16.98 -11.48
C GLU A 66 -28.89 -17.06 -10.35
N GLN A 67 -28.64 -16.39 -9.23
CA GLN A 67 -29.43 -16.61 -8.00
C GLN A 67 -30.18 -15.37 -7.51
N MET A 68 -29.80 -14.16 -7.93
CA MET A 68 -30.39 -12.93 -7.41
C MET A 68 -31.41 -12.33 -8.40
N ASP A 69 -32.61 -12.06 -7.89
CA ASP A 69 -33.55 -11.20 -8.59
C ASP A 69 -33.15 -9.71 -8.53
N GLU A 70 -33.77 -8.87 -9.33
CA GLU A 70 -33.44 -7.44 -9.40
C GLU A 70 -33.64 -6.72 -8.08
N ILE A 71 -34.65 -7.10 -7.29
CA ILE A 71 -34.95 -6.47 -6.00
C ILE A 71 -33.83 -6.75 -5.00
N SER A 72 -33.37 -7.99 -4.94
CA SER A 72 -32.25 -8.42 -4.09
C SER A 72 -30.94 -7.76 -4.52
N GLN A 73 -30.68 -7.68 -5.82
CA GLN A 73 -29.52 -6.97 -6.36
C GLN A 73 -29.54 -5.49 -5.97
N ARG A 74 -30.68 -4.79 -6.13
CA ARG A 74 -30.82 -3.38 -5.74
C ARG A 74 -30.51 -3.18 -4.26
N ARG A 75 -31.08 -4.00 -3.38
CA ARG A 75 -30.87 -3.91 -1.93
C ARG A 75 -29.40 -4.08 -1.58
N SER A 76 -28.74 -5.10 -2.12
CA SER A 76 -27.33 -5.39 -1.85
C SER A 76 -26.41 -4.29 -2.39
N PHE A 77 -26.63 -3.83 -3.62
CA PHE A 77 -25.80 -2.78 -4.21
C PHE A 77 -26.04 -1.41 -3.58
N GLU A 78 -27.24 -1.10 -3.11
CA GLU A 78 -27.47 0.12 -2.32
C GLU A 78 -26.63 0.12 -1.05
N PHE A 79 -26.52 -1.03 -0.37
CA PHE A 79 -25.68 -1.19 0.80
C PHE A 79 -24.18 -1.10 0.45
N LEU A 80 -23.73 -1.88 -0.54
CA LEU A 80 -22.32 -1.96 -0.93
C LEU A 80 -21.75 -0.66 -1.53
N THR A 81 -22.60 0.21 -2.09
CA THR A 81 -22.23 1.53 -2.59
C THR A 81 -22.45 2.65 -1.57
N GLY A 82 -22.46 2.33 -0.29
CA GLY A 82 -22.59 3.31 0.79
C GLY A 82 -21.35 4.18 0.99
N ASP A 83 -21.47 5.20 1.84
CA ASP A 83 -20.46 6.23 2.01
C ASP A 83 -19.14 5.69 2.58
N ASN A 84 -19.19 4.64 3.39
CA ASN A 84 -17.99 4.05 4.00
C ASN A 84 -17.21 3.12 3.05
N THR A 85 -17.83 2.61 1.97
CA THR A 85 -17.14 1.76 0.99
C THR A 85 -16.33 2.63 0.04
N PRO A 86 -14.99 2.47 -0.07
CA PRO A 86 -14.19 3.30 -0.94
C PRO A 86 -14.51 3.15 -2.43
N CYS A 87 -14.54 1.90 -2.91
CA CYS A 87 -14.86 1.56 -4.29
C CYS A 87 -15.20 0.07 -4.42
N ILE A 88 -15.70 -0.33 -5.60
CA ILE A 88 -15.87 -1.72 -6.00
C ILE A 88 -14.95 -2.02 -7.18
N VAL A 89 -14.26 -3.16 -7.13
CA VAL A 89 -13.41 -3.68 -8.22
C VAL A 89 -13.99 -5.00 -8.71
N ILE A 90 -14.30 -5.08 -9.99
CA ILE A 90 -14.75 -6.28 -10.66
C ILE A 90 -13.53 -6.95 -11.30
N ALA A 91 -13.19 -8.14 -10.82
CA ALA A 91 -12.02 -8.89 -11.24
C ALA A 91 -12.32 -9.83 -12.42
N HIS A 92 -11.24 -10.39 -13.00
CA HIS A 92 -11.28 -11.41 -14.05
C HIS A 92 -12.02 -10.98 -15.33
N GLY A 93 -11.98 -9.67 -15.65
CA GLY A 93 -12.58 -9.12 -16.87
C GLY A 93 -14.10 -9.17 -16.93
N HIS A 94 -14.80 -9.56 -15.86
CA HIS A 94 -16.26 -9.62 -15.85
C HIS A 94 -16.90 -8.27 -16.16
N GLU A 95 -18.08 -8.31 -16.76
CA GLU A 95 -18.88 -7.12 -17.00
C GLU A 95 -19.55 -6.63 -15.69
N CYS A 96 -19.73 -5.32 -15.62
CA CYS A 96 -20.41 -4.73 -14.45
C CYS A 96 -21.91 -5.06 -14.50
N PRO A 97 -22.48 -5.69 -13.46
CA PRO A 97 -23.91 -5.93 -13.38
C PRO A 97 -24.72 -4.66 -13.66
N PRO A 98 -25.77 -4.72 -14.52
CA PRO A 98 -26.52 -3.53 -14.94
C PRO A 98 -27.09 -2.72 -13.76
N VAL A 99 -27.62 -3.42 -12.75
CA VAL A 99 -28.19 -2.81 -11.54
C VAL A 99 -27.12 -2.10 -10.73
N LEU A 100 -25.93 -2.71 -10.57
CA LEU A 100 -24.79 -2.04 -9.91
C LEU A 100 -24.38 -0.79 -10.68
N LYS A 101 -24.28 -0.88 -12.00
CA LYS A 101 -23.87 0.25 -12.85
C LYS A 101 -24.85 1.42 -12.78
N GLU A 102 -26.16 1.14 -12.74
CA GLU A 102 -27.20 2.16 -12.56
C GLU A 102 -27.05 2.88 -11.22
N ILE A 103 -26.98 2.12 -10.11
CA ILE A 103 -26.87 2.67 -8.75
C ILE A 103 -25.56 3.46 -8.60
N ALA A 104 -24.45 2.91 -9.05
CA ALA A 104 -23.15 3.55 -8.95
C ALA A 104 -23.10 4.89 -9.74
N LYS A 105 -23.69 4.95 -10.94
CA LYS A 105 -23.83 6.18 -11.70
C LYS A 105 -24.65 7.23 -10.95
N ARG A 106 -25.80 6.84 -10.40
CA ARG A 106 -26.69 7.74 -9.65
C ARG A 106 -26.00 8.33 -8.41
N LYS A 107 -25.20 7.52 -7.71
CA LYS A 107 -24.48 7.92 -6.49
C LYS A 107 -23.10 8.54 -6.79
N ASN A 108 -22.69 8.63 -8.04
CA ASN A 108 -21.32 8.98 -8.41
C ASN A 108 -20.28 8.12 -7.66
N PHE A 109 -20.53 6.82 -7.56
CA PHE A 109 -19.72 5.88 -6.83
C PHE A 109 -18.69 5.20 -7.75
N PRO A 110 -17.41 5.06 -7.35
CA PRO A 110 -16.36 4.53 -8.20
C PRO A 110 -16.43 3.00 -8.30
N VAL A 111 -16.61 2.50 -9.52
CA VAL A 111 -16.53 1.08 -9.88
C VAL A 111 -15.48 0.91 -10.96
N PHE A 112 -14.64 -0.10 -10.80
CA PHE A 112 -13.55 -0.43 -11.73
C PHE A 112 -13.64 -1.87 -12.21
N LYS A 113 -12.93 -2.13 -13.34
CA LYS A 113 -12.67 -3.48 -13.85
C LYS A 113 -11.17 -3.74 -13.89
N THR A 114 -10.80 -5.00 -13.67
CA THR A 114 -9.44 -5.50 -13.89
C THR A 114 -9.46 -6.89 -14.52
N GLU A 115 -8.50 -7.15 -15.41
CA GLU A 115 -8.33 -8.47 -16.05
C GLU A 115 -7.70 -9.51 -15.10
N HIS A 116 -7.13 -9.06 -13.98
CA HIS A 116 -6.50 -9.96 -13.02
C HIS A 116 -7.52 -10.86 -12.35
N GLN A 117 -7.10 -12.11 -12.09
CA GLN A 117 -7.87 -13.05 -11.28
C GLN A 117 -8.15 -12.48 -9.88
N THR A 118 -9.29 -12.83 -9.30
CA THR A 118 -9.77 -12.31 -8.02
C THR A 118 -8.73 -12.42 -6.89
N SER A 119 -8.11 -13.60 -6.76
CA SER A 119 -7.10 -13.83 -5.71
C SER A 119 -5.85 -12.96 -5.90
N HIS A 120 -5.39 -12.82 -7.15
CA HIS A 120 -4.24 -11.98 -7.47
C HIS A 120 -4.54 -10.49 -7.22
N ALA A 121 -5.73 -10.02 -7.61
CA ALA A 121 -6.16 -8.65 -7.37
C ALA A 121 -6.19 -8.35 -5.85
N ILE A 122 -6.81 -9.22 -5.05
CA ILE A 122 -6.89 -9.07 -3.59
C ILE A 122 -5.49 -8.98 -2.97
N VAL A 123 -4.61 -9.94 -3.24
CA VAL A 123 -3.26 -9.97 -2.68
C VAL A 123 -2.47 -8.72 -3.06
N SER A 124 -2.54 -8.32 -4.33
CA SER A 124 -1.81 -7.14 -4.82
C SER A 124 -2.32 -5.84 -4.18
N ILE A 125 -3.64 -5.69 -4.04
CA ILE A 125 -4.27 -4.53 -3.40
C ILE A 125 -3.87 -4.46 -1.92
N THR A 126 -4.00 -5.58 -1.20
CA THR A 126 -3.71 -5.64 0.24
C THR A 126 -2.24 -5.32 0.50
N ASN A 127 -1.30 -5.96 -0.22
CA ASN A 127 0.12 -5.68 -0.08
C ASN A 127 0.47 -4.21 -0.35
N TYR A 128 -0.11 -3.62 -1.39
CA TYR A 128 0.13 -2.21 -1.70
C TYR A 128 -0.42 -1.28 -0.60
N LEU A 129 -1.61 -1.57 -0.09
CA LEU A 129 -2.21 -0.79 1.01
C LEU A 129 -1.44 -0.96 2.32
N ASP A 130 -0.96 -2.17 2.63
CA ASP A 130 -0.08 -2.42 3.78
C ASP A 130 1.18 -1.55 3.72
N GLU A 131 1.79 -1.45 2.55
CA GLU A 131 2.95 -0.58 2.37
C GLU A 131 2.63 0.92 2.51
N CYS A 132 1.51 1.36 1.94
CA CYS A 132 1.12 2.77 1.93
C CYS A 132 0.56 3.27 3.26
N LEU A 133 -0.13 2.39 4.01
CA LEU A 133 -0.77 2.70 5.29
C LEU A 133 0.10 2.31 6.50
N ALA A 134 1.30 1.76 6.26
CA ALA A 134 2.21 1.36 7.33
C ALA A 134 2.57 2.53 8.24
N GLU A 135 2.53 2.27 9.54
CA GLU A 135 3.06 3.22 10.53
C GLU A 135 4.57 3.41 10.32
N SER A 136 5.03 4.66 10.34
CA SER A 136 6.44 4.98 10.16
C SER A 136 7.00 5.82 11.30
N VAL A 137 8.29 5.64 11.55
CA VAL A 137 9.09 6.44 12.47
C VAL A 137 10.34 6.91 11.76
N VAL A 138 10.67 8.20 11.91
CA VAL A 138 11.93 8.75 11.40
C VAL A 138 13.04 8.48 12.40
N ILE A 139 14.14 7.90 11.93
CA ILE A 139 15.34 7.64 12.75
C ILE A 139 16.54 8.28 12.05
N HIS A 140 17.35 9.03 12.84
CA HIS A 140 18.63 9.57 12.35
C HIS A 140 19.72 8.52 12.45
N GLY A 141 20.36 8.23 11.32
CA GLY A 141 21.40 7.23 11.23
C GLY A 141 21.70 6.86 9.76
N GLU A 142 22.68 6.00 9.57
CA GLU A 142 23.01 5.45 8.26
C GLU A 142 22.42 4.04 8.13
N LEU A 143 21.74 3.80 7.01
CA LEU A 143 21.21 2.49 6.66
C LEU A 143 22.06 1.87 5.57
N VAL A 144 22.71 0.76 5.88
CA VAL A 144 23.58 0.01 4.96
C VAL A 144 23.07 -1.41 4.81
N ARG A 145 23.05 -1.92 3.58
CA ARG A 145 22.75 -3.33 3.31
C ARG A 145 24.01 -4.17 3.42
N VAL A 146 24.05 -5.06 4.40
CA VAL A 146 25.17 -5.95 4.69
C VAL A 146 24.71 -7.39 4.48
N PHE A 147 25.27 -8.10 3.49
CA PHE A 147 24.88 -9.49 3.13
C PHE A 147 23.37 -9.68 2.94
N GLY A 148 22.69 -8.70 2.32
CA GLY A 148 21.25 -8.77 2.09
C GLY A 148 20.38 -8.30 3.26
N VAL A 149 20.97 -7.97 4.41
CA VAL A 149 20.27 -7.49 5.63
C VAL A 149 20.48 -6.00 5.79
N GLY A 150 19.40 -5.24 6.08
CA GLY A 150 19.49 -3.83 6.43
C GLY A 150 20.10 -3.65 7.83
N VAL A 151 21.17 -2.90 7.92
CA VAL A 151 21.84 -2.55 9.18
C VAL A 151 21.73 -1.04 9.38
N LEU A 152 20.97 -0.63 10.40
CA LEU A 152 20.85 0.78 10.78
C LEU A 152 21.90 1.12 11.85
N ILE A 153 22.81 2.02 11.49
CA ILE A 153 23.89 2.52 12.33
C ILE A 153 23.40 3.80 13.01
N THR A 154 23.21 3.77 14.32
CA THR A 154 22.74 4.92 15.09
C THR A 154 23.76 5.31 16.16
N GLY A 155 23.76 6.58 16.57
CA GLY A 155 24.64 7.10 17.61
C GLY A 155 24.68 8.62 17.61
N LYS A 156 25.35 9.21 18.61
CA LYS A 156 25.54 10.67 18.71
C LYS A 156 26.36 11.17 17.53
N SER A 157 26.19 12.45 17.16
CA SER A 157 27.04 13.10 16.16
C SER A 157 28.53 12.99 16.54
N GLY A 158 29.39 12.72 15.56
CA GLY A 158 30.84 12.60 15.79
C GLY A 158 31.32 11.24 16.28
N MET A 159 30.47 10.22 16.38
CA MET A 159 30.86 8.88 16.85
C MET A 159 31.41 7.95 15.74
N GLY A 160 31.66 8.45 14.55
CA GLY A 160 32.22 7.63 13.46
C GLY A 160 31.18 6.78 12.69
N LYS A 161 29.90 7.15 12.70
CA LYS A 161 28.86 6.40 11.97
C LYS A 161 29.14 6.38 10.48
N SER A 162 29.36 7.54 9.89
CA SER A 162 29.61 7.69 8.44
C SER A 162 30.92 7.01 8.01
N GLU A 163 31.94 7.00 8.88
CA GLU A 163 33.18 6.28 8.66
C GLU A 163 32.94 4.76 8.63
N ILE A 164 32.13 4.22 9.54
CA ILE A 164 31.74 2.80 9.56
C ILE A 164 30.95 2.45 8.30
N ALA A 165 29.97 3.27 7.94
CA ALA A 165 29.17 3.05 6.72
C ALA A 165 30.04 3.09 5.47
N LEU A 166 30.98 4.05 5.36
CA LEU A 166 31.94 4.15 4.25
C LEU A 166 32.82 2.91 4.16
N GLU A 167 33.30 2.39 5.30
CA GLU A 167 34.12 1.19 5.33
C GLU A 167 33.36 -0.05 4.84
N LEU A 168 32.07 -0.15 5.22
CA LEU A 168 31.18 -1.21 4.73
C LEU A 168 30.95 -1.10 3.22
N ILE A 169 30.75 0.12 2.70
CA ILE A 169 30.60 0.37 1.26
C ILE A 169 31.87 -0.01 0.49
N LYS A 170 33.05 0.34 1.00
CA LYS A 170 34.32 -0.07 0.41
C LYS A 170 34.48 -1.58 0.33
N ARG A 171 33.91 -2.31 1.28
CA ARG A 171 33.89 -3.78 1.29
C ARG A 171 32.80 -4.39 0.40
N GLY A 172 32.07 -3.59 -0.38
CA GLY A 172 31.08 -4.04 -1.37
C GLY A 172 29.67 -4.10 -0.86
N HIS A 173 29.38 -3.56 0.33
CA HIS A 173 28.02 -3.40 0.84
C HIS A 173 27.35 -2.16 0.25
N GLN A 174 26.01 -2.07 0.34
CA GLN A 174 25.24 -1.01 -0.32
C GLN A 174 24.73 0.01 0.69
N LEU A 175 24.94 1.30 0.42
CA LEU A 175 24.27 2.37 1.13
C LEU A 175 22.80 2.42 0.69
N VAL A 176 21.89 2.43 1.65
CA VAL A 176 20.45 2.63 1.44
C VAL A 176 20.09 4.08 1.71
N GLY A 177 20.60 4.66 2.76
CA GLY A 177 20.37 6.07 3.08
C GLY A 177 21.25 6.57 4.21
N ASP A 178 21.41 7.90 4.27
CA ASP A 178 22.19 8.63 5.24
C ASP A 178 21.33 9.69 5.93
N ASP A 179 21.65 10.00 7.18
CA ASP A 179 21.05 10.98 8.06
C ASP A 179 19.59 10.71 8.43
N ARG A 180 18.67 10.62 7.47
CA ARG A 180 17.24 10.40 7.71
C ARG A 180 16.77 9.10 7.12
N ILE A 181 16.33 8.18 7.98
CA ILE A 181 15.74 6.91 7.59
C ILE A 181 14.29 6.85 8.07
N ASP A 182 13.36 6.70 7.13
CA ASP A 182 11.96 6.46 7.42
C ASP A 182 11.77 4.93 7.61
N CYS A 183 11.52 4.52 8.85
CA CYS A 183 11.34 3.12 9.23
C CYS A 183 9.85 2.79 9.31
N TYR A 184 9.40 1.83 8.50
CA TYR A 184 8.02 1.36 8.42
C TYR A 184 7.88 0.01 9.09
N LYS A 185 6.77 -0.19 9.80
CA LYS A 185 6.38 -1.52 10.27
C LYS A 185 5.34 -2.07 9.31
N ILE A 186 5.72 -3.09 8.51
CA ILE A 186 4.84 -3.79 7.57
C ILE A 186 4.71 -5.23 8.07
N HIS A 187 3.55 -5.59 8.61
CA HIS A 187 3.32 -6.85 9.33
C HIS A 187 4.35 -7.05 10.46
N ASP A 188 5.16 -8.10 10.35
CA ASP A 188 6.20 -8.42 11.33
C ASP A 188 7.59 -7.93 10.89
N ASP A 189 7.69 -7.30 9.72
CA ASP A 189 8.94 -6.79 9.17
C ASP A 189 9.09 -5.29 9.44
N LEU A 190 10.36 -4.88 9.68
CA LEU A 190 10.76 -3.48 9.69
C LEU A 190 11.46 -3.16 8.38
N VAL A 191 10.96 -2.14 7.68
CA VAL A 191 11.48 -1.69 6.39
C VAL A 191 12.02 -0.28 6.53
N GLY A 192 13.30 -0.07 6.25
CA GLY A 192 13.92 1.25 6.24
C GLY A 192 14.01 1.78 4.80
N ARG A 193 13.62 3.04 4.62
CA ARG A 193 13.73 3.76 3.34
C ARG A 193 14.31 5.14 3.57
N THR A 194 14.98 5.69 2.56
CA THR A 194 15.33 7.11 2.51
C THR A 194 14.42 7.84 1.53
N THR A 195 14.41 9.17 1.61
CA THR A 195 13.68 9.97 0.61
C THR A 195 14.37 9.86 -0.75
N PRO A 196 13.63 9.86 -1.88
CA PRO A 196 14.23 9.75 -3.22
C PRO A 196 15.30 10.82 -3.52
N MET A 197 15.23 11.99 -2.88
CA MET A 197 16.22 13.06 -3.03
C MET A 197 17.56 12.76 -2.35
N LEU A 198 17.56 11.93 -1.31
CA LEU A 198 18.77 11.56 -0.53
C LEU A 198 19.30 10.17 -0.91
N GLU A 199 18.64 9.49 -1.83
CA GLU A 199 19.03 8.15 -2.26
C GLU A 199 20.40 8.16 -2.92
N GLY A 200 21.36 7.41 -2.34
CA GLY A 200 22.73 7.31 -2.85
C GLY A 200 23.64 8.48 -2.53
N PHE A 201 23.23 9.40 -1.66
CA PHE A 201 24.09 10.47 -1.15
C PHE A 201 24.51 10.15 0.29
N MET A 202 25.75 10.46 0.62
CA MET A 202 26.30 10.39 1.98
C MET A 202 27.10 11.66 2.23
N GLU A 203 26.85 12.29 3.37
CA GLU A 203 27.66 13.42 3.83
C GLU A 203 28.93 12.91 4.53
N LEU A 204 30.08 13.21 3.93
CA LEU A 204 31.40 12.93 4.53
C LEU A 204 32.01 14.24 5.04
N ARG A 205 32.22 14.36 6.34
CA ARG A 205 32.86 15.53 6.93
C ARG A 205 34.30 15.65 6.42
N GLY A 206 34.61 16.80 5.79
CA GLY A 206 35.98 17.10 5.26
C GLY A 206 36.27 16.61 3.84
N VAL A 207 35.27 16.12 3.13
CA VAL A 207 35.35 15.79 1.70
C VAL A 207 34.21 16.50 0.99
N GLU A 208 34.47 17.11 -0.17
CA GLU A 208 33.43 17.64 -1.05
C GLU A 208 32.44 16.49 -1.38
N GLU A 209 31.12 16.80 -1.48
CA GLU A 209 30.03 15.85 -1.67
C GLU A 209 30.38 14.66 -2.56
N GLY A 210 30.62 13.52 -1.93
CA GLY A 210 31.00 12.28 -2.61
C GLY A 210 29.79 11.56 -3.17
N ARG A 211 29.56 11.70 -4.48
CA ARG A 211 28.51 10.94 -5.18
C ARG A 211 28.94 9.49 -5.30
N ILE A 212 28.25 8.57 -4.62
CA ILE A 212 28.45 7.13 -4.80
C ILE A 212 27.73 6.69 -6.09
N ASP A 213 28.45 5.96 -6.96
CA ASP A 213 27.97 5.58 -8.30
C ASP A 213 26.62 4.86 -8.28
N ARG A 214 25.63 5.45 -8.97
CA ARG A 214 24.23 4.97 -9.08
C ARG A 214 24.09 3.54 -9.61
N LYS A 215 25.08 2.97 -10.26
CA LYS A 215 25.04 1.61 -10.82
C LYS A 215 24.94 0.49 -9.79
N ARG A 216 25.11 0.80 -8.49
CA ARG A 216 24.97 -0.16 -7.37
C ARG A 216 23.71 0.02 -6.54
N LEU A 217 22.83 0.92 -6.94
CA LEU A 217 21.56 1.20 -6.27
C LEU A 217 20.43 0.45 -6.97
N GLU A 218 20.20 -0.79 -6.60
CA GLU A 218 18.91 -1.43 -6.84
C GLU A 218 17.94 -0.98 -5.74
N LEU A 219 16.79 -0.44 -6.13
CA LEU A 219 15.63 -0.19 -5.26
C LEU A 219 15.24 -1.51 -4.58
N SER A 220 15.64 -1.68 -3.36
CA SER A 220 15.35 -2.90 -2.62
C SER A 220 14.76 -2.53 -1.27
N ILE A 221 13.54 -3.03 -1.07
CA ILE A 221 12.88 -3.13 0.24
C ILE A 221 13.66 -4.14 1.06
N TYR A 222 14.24 -3.73 2.18
CA TYR A 222 15.08 -4.61 3.00
C TYR A 222 14.44 -4.91 4.34
N ARG A 223 14.36 -6.21 4.65
CA ARG A 223 14.03 -6.68 6.01
C ARG A 223 15.14 -6.26 6.97
N MET A 224 14.79 -5.48 7.98
CA MET A 224 15.67 -5.10 9.06
C MET A 224 15.52 -6.10 10.22
N PHE A 225 16.48 -6.99 10.39
CA PHE A 225 16.53 -7.85 11.58
C PHE A 225 17.19 -7.07 12.75
N LYS A 226 16.47 -6.94 13.88
CA LYS A 226 16.93 -6.40 15.18
C LYS A 226 16.72 -4.91 15.52
N ILE A 227 15.63 -4.28 15.16
CA ILE A 227 15.24 -3.01 15.81
C ILE A 227 14.03 -3.17 16.74
N VAL A 228 13.51 -4.38 16.93
CA VAL A 228 12.28 -4.66 17.70
C VAL A 228 12.31 -4.11 19.13
N ARG A 229 13.46 -4.02 19.76
CA ARG A 229 13.57 -3.50 21.14
C ARG A 229 13.37 -1.98 21.25
N LYS A 230 13.77 -1.21 20.26
CA LYS A 230 13.71 0.26 20.30
C LYS A 230 12.41 0.84 19.74
N PHE A 231 11.70 0.15 18.85
CA PHE A 231 10.42 0.63 18.30
C PHE A 231 9.34 0.75 19.37
N ASN A 232 9.33 -0.14 20.36
CA ASN A 232 8.41 -0.10 21.50
C ASN A 232 8.83 0.91 22.59
N GLU A 233 10.10 1.32 22.63
CA GLU A 233 10.63 2.33 23.56
C GLU A 233 10.47 3.76 23.03
N LEU A 234 10.38 3.95 21.70
CA LEU A 234 10.16 5.26 21.06
C LEU A 234 8.68 5.70 21.07
N ARG A 235 7.77 4.82 21.49
CA ARG A 235 6.33 5.11 21.65
C ARG A 235 5.96 5.60 23.06
N LYS A 236 6.90 5.76 23.97
CA LYS A 236 6.73 6.37 25.29
C LYS A 236 7.37 7.76 25.32
#